data_1df74306622a08962854e4c0612db59d
#
_entry.id   1df74306622a08962854e4c0612db59d
#
_cell.length_a   1.000
_cell.length_b   1.000
_cell.length_c   1.000
_cell.angle_alpha   90.00
_cell.angle_beta   90.00
_cell.angle_gamma   90.00
#
_symmetry.space_group_name_H-M   'P 1'
#
loop_
_entity.id
_entity.type
_entity.pdbx_description
1 polymer ?
#
loop_
_entity_poly.entity_id
_entity_poly.type
_entity_poly.pdbx_seq_one_letter_code
_entity_poly.pdbx_strand_id
1 'polypeptide(L)'
;MSVVSKKFSASLYSMLVLLLLCLVTAFSSGCGSKASLDPAKPVTLTIWHVYGNQTNSPFNDTIEKFNATEGRAKGVIVKVASVSSSNVIDKALFASAKQEPGAVPLPDLFTAYPRVIPAMHDKLLHWDQYLDKEDLAIYQPEFLAEGYQDKELLMLPVAKSTELLFVNQTYFDRFAAATGASIEDFAD
;
A
#
# COMPACT_ATOMS: atom_id res chain seq x y z
N MET A 1 -38.39 -22.31 -62.05
CA MET A 1 -38.32 -22.81 -60.62
C MET A 1 -36.98 -22.58 -59.91
N SER A 2 -36.15 -21.61 -60.28
CA SER A 2 -34.80 -21.49 -59.73
C SER A 2 -34.53 -20.24 -58.81
N VAL A 3 -35.42 -19.27 -58.75
CA VAL A 3 -35.25 -18.00 -58.04
C VAL A 3 -35.74 -18.06 -56.59
N VAL A 4 -36.75 -18.89 -56.31
CA VAL A 4 -37.31 -19.01 -54.94
C VAL A 4 -36.42 -19.81 -54.05
N SER A 5 -35.64 -20.78 -54.50
CA SER A 5 -34.71 -21.59 -53.74
C SER A 5 -33.47 -20.76 -53.23
N LYS A 6 -33.00 -19.84 -54.08
CA LYS A 6 -31.86 -18.99 -53.67
C LYS A 6 -32.19 -17.94 -52.60
N LYS A 7 -33.44 -17.42 -52.59
CA LYS A 7 -33.90 -16.46 -51.58
C LYS A 7 -34.12 -17.13 -50.22
N PHE A 8 -34.56 -18.38 -50.20
CA PHE A 8 -34.77 -19.13 -48.95
C PHE A 8 -33.44 -19.51 -48.30
N SER A 9 -32.43 -19.88 -49.06
CA SER A 9 -31.07 -20.16 -48.60
C SER A 9 -30.39 -18.90 -48.00
N ALA A 10 -30.52 -17.74 -48.65
CA ALA A 10 -29.95 -16.48 -48.15
C ALA A 10 -30.58 -16.02 -46.84
N SER A 11 -31.89 -16.20 -46.66
CA SER A 11 -32.60 -15.89 -45.42
C SER A 11 -32.17 -16.80 -44.28
N LEU A 12 -31.95 -18.08 -44.53
CA LEU A 12 -31.49 -19.05 -43.55
C LEU A 12 -30.05 -18.74 -43.08
N TYR A 13 -29.15 -18.38 -44.01
CA TYR A 13 -27.80 -17.96 -43.72
C TYR A 13 -27.76 -16.66 -42.87
N SER A 14 -28.59 -15.68 -43.22
CA SER A 14 -28.71 -14.44 -42.47
C SER A 14 -29.18 -14.68 -41.03
N MET A 15 -30.13 -15.58 -40.85
CA MET A 15 -30.65 -15.93 -39.53
C MET A 15 -29.60 -16.71 -38.70
N LEU A 16 -28.84 -17.58 -39.35
CA LEU A 16 -27.76 -18.33 -38.70
C LEU A 16 -26.61 -17.41 -38.26
N VAL A 17 -26.23 -16.42 -39.09
CA VAL A 17 -25.23 -15.42 -38.79
C VAL A 17 -25.67 -14.52 -37.63
N LEU A 18 -26.93 -14.10 -37.60
CA LEU A 18 -27.53 -13.31 -36.51
C LEU A 18 -27.53 -14.11 -35.20
N LEU A 19 -27.89 -15.40 -35.27
CA LEU A 19 -27.87 -16.29 -34.09
C LEU A 19 -26.45 -16.49 -33.54
N LEU A 20 -25.45 -16.65 -34.45
CA LEU A 20 -24.05 -16.76 -34.09
C LEU A 20 -23.52 -15.46 -33.46
N LEU A 21 -23.91 -14.29 -34.00
CA LEU A 21 -23.56 -12.98 -33.46
C LEU A 21 -24.13 -12.77 -32.04
N CYS A 22 -25.39 -13.17 -31.83
CA CYS A 22 -26.03 -13.15 -30.51
C CYS A 22 -25.34 -14.09 -29.51
N LEU A 23 -24.88 -15.27 -29.95
CA LEU A 23 -24.13 -16.18 -29.09
C LEU A 23 -22.78 -15.60 -28.69
N VAL A 24 -22.04 -14.95 -29.59
CA VAL A 24 -20.76 -14.32 -29.32
C VAL A 24 -20.92 -13.17 -28.34
N THR A 25 -21.99 -12.37 -28.44
CA THR A 25 -22.24 -11.27 -27.49
C THR A 25 -22.67 -11.78 -26.11
N ALA A 26 -23.34 -12.92 -26.01
CA ALA A 26 -23.70 -13.52 -24.74
C ALA A 26 -22.47 -14.03 -23.93
N PHE A 27 -21.41 -14.46 -24.60
CA PHE A 27 -20.18 -14.88 -23.96
C PHE A 27 -19.26 -13.70 -23.58
N SER A 28 -19.52 -12.49 -24.11
CA SER A 28 -18.70 -11.29 -23.79
C SER A 28 -19.13 -10.59 -22.50
N SER A 29 -20.21 -10.99 -21.87
CA SER A 29 -20.61 -10.52 -20.55
C SER A 29 -19.78 -11.20 -19.45
N GLY A 30 -18.47 -11.14 -19.58
CA GLY A 30 -17.55 -11.37 -18.50
C GLY A 30 -17.75 -10.25 -17.48
N CYS A 31 -18.71 -10.44 -16.57
CA CYS A 31 -18.80 -9.65 -15.35
C CYS A 31 -17.45 -9.74 -14.69
N GLY A 32 -16.68 -8.64 -14.71
CA GLY A 32 -15.61 -8.40 -13.75
C GLY A 32 -16.25 -8.39 -12.38
N SER A 33 -16.48 -9.58 -11.81
CA SER A 33 -16.83 -9.68 -10.40
C SER A 33 -15.67 -9.05 -9.65
N LYS A 34 -15.91 -7.90 -9.00
CA LYS A 34 -15.01 -7.43 -7.94
C LYS A 34 -14.83 -8.67 -7.06
N ALA A 35 -13.60 -9.18 -7.01
CA ALA A 35 -13.30 -10.35 -6.18
C ALA A 35 -13.73 -9.99 -4.75
N SER A 36 -14.83 -10.59 -4.30
CA SER A 36 -15.30 -10.39 -2.93
C SER A 36 -14.37 -11.16 -2.03
N LEU A 37 -13.91 -10.50 -0.97
CA LEU A 37 -13.16 -11.17 0.09
C LEU A 37 -14.03 -12.27 0.70
N ASP A 38 -13.45 -13.44 0.93
CA ASP A 38 -14.14 -14.62 1.44
C ASP A 38 -13.40 -15.15 2.68
N PRO A 39 -13.99 -15.08 3.88
CA PRO A 39 -13.40 -15.65 5.09
C PRO A 39 -13.07 -17.15 5.00
N ALA A 40 -13.77 -17.90 4.13
CA ALA A 40 -13.48 -19.32 3.91
C ALA A 40 -12.27 -19.54 3.00
N LYS A 41 -11.82 -18.51 2.27
CA LYS A 41 -10.67 -18.53 1.38
C LYS A 41 -9.84 -17.26 1.57
N PRO A 42 -9.18 -17.10 2.73
CA PRO A 42 -8.50 -15.87 3.06
C PRO A 42 -7.33 -15.58 2.11
N VAL A 43 -7.19 -14.31 1.77
CA VAL A 43 -6.01 -13.80 1.07
C VAL A 43 -4.93 -13.43 2.09
N THR A 44 -3.67 -13.71 1.75
CA THR A 44 -2.53 -13.33 2.59
C THR A 44 -1.82 -12.14 1.95
N LEU A 45 -1.65 -11.07 2.72
CA LEU A 45 -0.83 -9.92 2.37
C LEU A 45 0.48 -9.99 3.14
N THR A 46 1.58 -9.79 2.46
CA THR A 46 2.92 -9.72 3.06
C THR A 46 3.30 -8.29 3.39
N ILE A 47 3.94 -8.09 4.56
CA ILE A 47 4.43 -6.77 4.96
C ILE A 47 5.90 -6.80 5.34
N TRP A 48 6.65 -5.76 4.91
CA TRP A 48 7.98 -5.44 5.41
C TRP A 48 7.92 -4.17 6.25
N HIS A 49 8.52 -4.19 7.44
CA HIS A 49 8.52 -3.02 8.31
C HIS A 49 9.78 -2.90 9.17
N VAL A 50 9.99 -1.71 9.73
CA VAL A 50 11.19 -1.36 10.52
C VAL A 50 11.02 -1.57 12.03
N TYR A 51 9.82 -1.94 12.49
CA TYR A 51 9.45 -1.92 13.92
C TYR A 51 9.67 -3.24 14.67
N GLY A 52 10.47 -4.17 14.17
CA GLY A 52 10.56 -5.51 14.74
C GLY A 52 11.72 -5.79 15.69
N ASN A 53 12.66 -4.87 15.82
CA ASN A 53 13.81 -5.03 16.73
C ASN A 53 13.50 -4.61 18.17
N GLN A 54 12.26 -4.29 18.47
CA GLN A 54 11.80 -3.99 19.83
C GLN A 54 11.28 -5.26 20.47
N THR A 55 11.62 -5.52 21.71
CA THR A 55 11.17 -6.68 22.50
C THR A 55 9.64 -6.79 22.52
N ASN A 56 8.94 -5.65 22.45
CA ASN A 56 7.51 -5.54 22.20
C ASN A 56 7.32 -4.55 21.06
N SER A 57 6.89 -5.02 19.90
CA SER A 57 6.59 -4.17 18.76
C SER A 57 5.09 -3.85 18.73
N PRO A 58 4.65 -2.63 19.07
CA PRO A 58 3.23 -2.26 19.00
C PRO A 58 2.63 -2.45 17.60
N PHE A 59 3.49 -2.41 16.59
CA PHE A 59 3.05 -2.63 15.20
C PHE A 59 2.75 -4.12 14.94
N ASN A 60 3.57 -5.03 15.47
CA ASN A 60 3.27 -6.46 15.41
C ASN A 60 1.99 -6.79 16.18
N ASP A 61 1.81 -6.24 17.38
CA ASP A 61 0.59 -6.42 18.18
C ASP A 61 -0.65 -5.94 17.41
N THR A 62 -0.52 -4.84 16.68
CA THR A 62 -1.59 -4.31 15.83
C THR A 62 -1.92 -5.26 14.68
N ILE A 63 -0.90 -5.83 14.02
CA ILE A 63 -1.09 -6.83 12.97
C ILE A 63 -1.76 -8.10 13.51
N GLU A 64 -1.31 -8.59 14.67
CA GLU A 64 -1.92 -9.76 15.31
C GLU A 64 -3.38 -9.51 15.69
N LYS A 65 -3.67 -8.34 16.26
CA LYS A 65 -5.03 -7.93 16.58
C LYS A 65 -5.90 -7.86 15.32
N PHE A 66 -5.40 -7.24 14.24
CA PHE A 66 -6.11 -7.20 12.97
C PHE A 66 -6.41 -8.61 12.45
N ASN A 67 -5.42 -9.49 12.43
CA ASN A 67 -5.58 -10.87 11.97
C ASN A 67 -6.59 -11.66 12.81
N ALA A 68 -6.66 -11.39 14.12
CA ALA A 68 -7.60 -12.04 15.02
C ALA A 68 -9.04 -11.51 14.92
N THR A 69 -9.23 -10.30 14.42
CA THR A 69 -10.53 -9.59 14.40
C THR A 69 -10.98 -9.30 12.97
N GLU A 70 -10.75 -8.08 12.47
CA GLU A 70 -11.23 -7.59 11.19
C GLU A 70 -10.70 -8.42 10.01
N GLY A 71 -9.42 -8.77 10.05
CA GLY A 71 -8.80 -9.60 9.02
C GLY A 71 -9.48 -10.95 8.90
N ARG A 72 -9.70 -11.62 10.05
CA ARG A 72 -10.43 -12.89 10.10
C ARG A 72 -11.86 -12.75 9.58
N ALA A 73 -12.56 -11.71 10.00
CA ALA A 73 -13.95 -11.48 9.58
C ALA A 73 -14.09 -11.21 8.09
N LYS A 74 -13.08 -10.60 7.47
CA LYS A 74 -13.05 -10.24 6.04
C LYS A 74 -12.31 -11.25 5.16
N GLY A 75 -11.64 -12.25 5.74
CA GLY A 75 -10.81 -13.19 4.98
C GLY A 75 -9.50 -12.58 4.50
N VAL A 76 -8.86 -11.75 5.33
CA VAL A 76 -7.55 -11.14 5.06
C VAL A 76 -6.59 -11.50 6.18
N ILE A 77 -5.41 -11.98 5.83
CA ILE A 77 -4.33 -12.27 6.77
C ILE A 77 -3.12 -11.41 6.39
N VAL A 78 -2.59 -10.64 7.33
CA VAL A 78 -1.35 -9.91 7.15
C VAL A 78 -0.21 -10.71 7.77
N LYS A 79 0.81 -11.04 6.97
CA LYS A 79 1.99 -11.80 7.39
C LYS A 79 3.23 -10.91 7.33
N VAL A 80 3.91 -10.76 8.46
CA VAL A 80 5.22 -10.11 8.49
C VAL A 80 6.23 -10.99 7.79
N ALA A 81 6.72 -10.54 6.64
CA ALA A 81 7.67 -11.28 5.80
C ALA A 81 9.12 -10.83 6.01
N SER A 82 9.32 -9.58 6.41
CA SER A 82 10.64 -9.05 6.74
C SER A 82 10.55 -7.92 7.75
N VAL A 83 11.53 -7.93 8.66
CA VAL A 83 11.75 -6.86 9.61
C VAL A 83 13.22 -6.47 9.56
N SER A 84 13.52 -5.20 9.31
CA SER A 84 14.88 -4.73 9.19
C SER A 84 14.99 -3.22 9.38
N SER A 85 16.20 -2.66 9.25
CA SER A 85 16.38 -1.21 9.21
C SER A 85 15.82 -0.61 7.92
N SER A 86 15.46 0.68 7.95
CA SER A 86 14.94 1.40 6.78
C SER A 86 15.88 1.31 5.57
N ASN A 87 17.19 1.42 5.78
CA ASN A 87 18.16 1.33 4.69
C ASN A 87 18.20 -0.05 4.02
N VAL A 88 17.99 -1.12 4.78
CA VAL A 88 17.94 -2.48 4.23
C VAL A 88 16.65 -2.68 3.45
N ILE A 89 15.52 -2.22 3.99
CA ILE A 89 14.22 -2.28 3.29
C ILE A 89 14.29 -1.45 2.00
N ASP A 90 14.76 -0.21 2.04
CA ASP A 90 14.88 0.63 0.84
C ASP A 90 15.71 -0.04 -0.25
N LYS A 91 16.88 -0.61 0.10
CA LYS A 91 17.72 -1.33 -0.87
C LYS A 91 16.99 -2.53 -1.48
N ALA A 92 16.29 -3.31 -0.65
CA ALA A 92 15.52 -4.45 -1.13
C ALA A 92 14.36 -4.04 -2.03
N LEU A 93 13.64 -2.96 -1.69
CA LEU A 93 12.58 -2.40 -2.51
C LEU A 93 13.11 -1.94 -3.88
N PHE A 94 14.23 -1.22 -3.91
CA PHE A 94 14.83 -0.76 -5.17
C PHE A 94 15.31 -1.91 -6.05
N ALA A 95 15.97 -2.91 -5.46
CA ALA A 95 16.41 -4.10 -6.18
C ALA A 95 15.20 -4.86 -6.77
N SER A 96 14.15 -5.05 -5.98
CA SER A 96 12.91 -5.70 -6.42
C SER A 96 12.19 -4.91 -7.52
N ALA A 97 12.11 -3.59 -7.36
CA ALA A 97 11.45 -2.72 -8.34
C ALA A 97 12.16 -2.75 -9.70
N LYS A 98 13.49 -2.85 -9.70
CA LYS A 98 14.33 -2.97 -10.89
C LYS A 98 14.46 -4.39 -11.42
N GLN A 99 13.89 -5.36 -10.73
CA GLN A 99 14.01 -6.78 -11.06
C GLN A 99 15.47 -7.25 -11.16
N GLU A 100 16.32 -6.77 -10.24
CA GLU A 100 17.74 -7.14 -10.21
C GLU A 100 17.90 -8.66 -9.97
N PRO A 101 18.91 -9.30 -10.56
CA PRO A 101 19.15 -10.73 -10.35
C PRO A 101 19.30 -11.08 -8.86
N GLY A 102 18.50 -12.01 -8.36
CA GLY A 102 18.46 -12.41 -6.95
C GLY A 102 17.65 -11.52 -6.04
N ALA A 103 17.00 -10.48 -6.56
CA ALA A 103 16.07 -9.67 -5.78
C ALA A 103 14.84 -10.50 -5.35
N VAL A 104 14.41 -10.30 -4.11
CA VAL A 104 13.19 -10.92 -3.61
C VAL A 104 11.95 -10.22 -4.20
N PRO A 105 10.80 -10.90 -4.33
CA PRO A 105 9.57 -10.26 -4.77
C PRO A 105 9.17 -9.09 -3.86
N LEU A 106 8.56 -8.04 -4.45
CA LEU A 106 7.99 -6.96 -3.65
C LEU A 106 6.94 -7.49 -2.67
N PRO A 107 6.90 -6.98 -1.43
CA PRO A 107 5.80 -7.26 -0.52
C PRO A 107 4.53 -6.51 -0.96
N ASP A 108 3.38 -6.93 -0.45
CA ASP A 108 2.12 -6.24 -0.70
C ASP A 108 2.05 -4.90 0.06
N LEU A 109 2.69 -4.84 1.24
CA LEU A 109 2.77 -3.66 2.09
C LEU A 109 4.20 -3.45 2.58
N PHE A 110 4.61 -2.22 2.78
CA PHE A 110 5.88 -1.91 3.42
C PHE A 110 5.87 -0.54 4.10
N THR A 111 6.72 -0.39 5.11
CA THR A 111 7.00 0.91 5.72
C THR A 111 8.27 1.49 5.13
N ALA A 112 8.24 2.76 4.73
CA ALA A 112 9.38 3.46 4.16
C ALA A 112 9.29 4.97 4.42
N TYR A 113 10.37 5.68 4.16
CA TYR A 113 10.36 7.14 4.10
C TYR A 113 9.93 7.64 2.71
N PRO A 114 9.39 8.86 2.59
CA PRO A 114 8.92 9.42 1.31
C PRO A 114 9.95 9.40 0.17
N ARG A 115 11.24 9.33 0.48
CA ARG A 115 12.33 9.24 -0.52
C ARG A 115 12.24 8.04 -1.47
N VAL A 116 11.46 7.01 -1.12
CA VAL A 116 11.27 5.85 -2.01
C VAL A 116 10.20 6.08 -3.07
N ILE A 117 9.31 7.04 -2.88
CA ILE A 117 8.17 7.30 -3.77
C ILE A 117 8.62 7.47 -5.23
N PRO A 118 9.60 8.35 -5.57
CA PRO A 118 9.95 8.59 -6.96
C PRO A 118 10.41 7.33 -7.71
N ALA A 119 11.06 6.39 -7.00
CA ALA A 119 11.56 5.16 -7.61
C ALA A 119 10.51 4.03 -7.64
N MET A 120 9.42 4.19 -6.89
CA MET A 120 8.38 3.18 -6.73
C MET A 120 7.03 3.61 -7.29
N HIS A 121 6.93 4.83 -7.83
CA HIS A 121 5.67 5.48 -8.23
C HIS A 121 4.73 4.54 -8.99
N ASP A 122 5.19 3.95 -10.07
CA ASP A 122 4.39 3.06 -10.94
C ASP A 122 4.01 1.72 -10.30
N LYS A 123 4.45 1.48 -9.06
CA LYS A 123 4.21 0.23 -8.31
C LYS A 123 3.43 0.47 -7.04
N LEU A 124 3.13 1.72 -6.71
CA LEU A 124 2.37 2.09 -5.53
C LEU A 124 0.89 2.23 -5.86
N LEU A 125 0.07 1.86 -4.90
CA LEU A 125 -1.37 2.10 -4.95
C LEU A 125 -1.64 3.59 -4.72
N HIS A 126 -2.56 4.16 -5.47
CA HIS A 126 -3.03 5.52 -5.28
C HIS A 126 -4.18 5.48 -4.26
N TRP A 127 -3.90 5.85 -3.02
CA TRP A 127 -4.84 5.74 -1.90
C TRP A 127 -6.09 6.61 -2.06
N ASP A 128 -5.97 7.76 -2.71
CA ASP A 128 -7.06 8.68 -3.04
C ASP A 128 -8.12 8.09 -3.99
N GLN A 129 -7.84 6.94 -4.62
CA GLN A 129 -8.83 6.18 -5.39
C GLN A 129 -9.68 5.24 -4.52
N TYR A 130 -9.29 5.00 -3.27
CA TYR A 130 -9.90 4.01 -2.38
C TYR A 130 -10.37 4.60 -1.06
N LEU A 131 -9.74 5.68 -0.60
CA LEU A 131 -10.05 6.36 0.66
C LEU A 131 -10.73 7.69 0.36
N ASP A 132 -11.81 7.97 1.04
CA ASP A 132 -12.49 9.25 0.93
C ASP A 132 -11.93 10.28 1.93
N LYS A 133 -12.52 11.48 1.94
CA LYS A 133 -12.07 12.55 2.84
C LYS A 133 -12.29 12.24 4.32
N GLU A 134 -13.31 11.44 4.63
CA GLU A 134 -13.63 11.03 5.99
C GLU A 134 -12.61 10.02 6.50
N ASP A 135 -12.21 9.07 5.65
CA ASP A 135 -11.14 8.11 5.94
C ASP A 135 -9.80 8.83 6.18
N LEU A 136 -9.51 9.86 5.40
CA LEU A 136 -8.26 10.62 5.50
C LEU A 136 -8.25 11.63 6.65
N ALA A 137 -9.40 12.01 7.18
CA ALA A 137 -9.51 13.00 8.28
C ALA A 137 -8.92 12.52 9.61
N ILE A 138 -8.65 11.22 9.76
CA ILE A 138 -7.98 10.67 10.95
C ILE A 138 -6.49 11.02 11.02
N TYR A 139 -5.89 11.40 9.89
CA TYR A 139 -4.47 11.74 9.81
C TYR A 139 -4.25 13.23 10.05
N GLN A 140 -3.11 13.57 10.67
CA GLN A 140 -2.66 14.96 10.74
C GLN A 140 -2.34 15.44 9.32
N PRO A 141 -2.88 16.60 8.88
CA PRO A 141 -2.73 17.07 7.50
C PRO A 141 -1.27 17.22 7.05
N GLU A 142 -0.39 17.70 7.96
CA GLU A 142 1.02 17.91 7.69
C GLU A 142 1.76 16.57 7.44
N PHE A 143 1.37 15.52 8.16
CA PHE A 143 1.96 14.19 7.97
C PHE A 143 1.42 13.51 6.72
N LEU A 144 0.14 13.70 6.43
CA LEU A 144 -0.47 13.18 5.22
C LEU A 144 0.11 13.83 3.96
N ALA A 145 0.43 15.14 4.04
CA ALA A 145 0.99 15.90 2.93
C ALA A 145 2.31 15.31 2.40
N GLU A 146 3.11 14.68 3.25
CA GLU A 146 4.36 14.02 2.84
C GLU A 146 4.14 12.78 1.96
N GLY A 147 2.94 12.20 2.01
CA GLY A 147 2.57 11.04 1.20
C GLY A 147 2.15 11.39 -0.23
N TYR A 148 1.99 12.67 -0.54
CA TYR A 148 1.59 13.13 -1.87
C TYR A 148 2.80 13.34 -2.79
N GLN A 149 2.69 12.85 -4.01
CA GLN A 149 3.55 13.24 -5.14
C GLN A 149 2.65 13.54 -6.34
N ASP A 150 2.89 14.68 -7.01
CA ASP A 150 2.14 15.12 -8.21
C ASP A 150 0.60 15.07 -8.05
N LYS A 151 0.11 15.35 -6.83
CA LYS A 151 -1.28 15.31 -6.36
C LYS A 151 -1.86 13.90 -6.15
N GLU A 152 -1.06 12.85 -6.25
CA GLU A 152 -1.45 11.47 -5.99
C GLU A 152 -1.00 11.06 -4.59
N LEU A 153 -1.90 10.51 -3.79
CA LEU A 153 -1.59 10.02 -2.45
C LEU A 153 -1.03 8.60 -2.52
N LEU A 154 0.28 8.48 -2.41
CA LEU A 154 1.00 7.22 -2.58
C LEU A 154 1.44 6.57 -1.26
N MET A 155 1.46 7.33 -0.16
CA MET A 155 1.83 6.83 1.17
C MET A 155 0.88 7.38 2.23
N LEU A 156 0.63 6.56 3.26
CA LEU A 156 -0.08 6.95 4.48
C LEU A 156 0.89 7.04 5.65
N PRO A 157 0.75 8.01 6.55
CA PRO A 157 1.59 8.12 7.72
C PRO A 157 1.25 7.00 8.71
N VAL A 158 2.27 6.22 9.11
CA VAL A 158 2.14 5.16 10.13
C VAL A 158 2.65 5.65 11.47
N ALA A 159 3.82 6.29 11.48
CA ALA A 159 4.43 6.89 12.66
C ALA A 159 5.38 8.01 12.24
N LYS A 160 5.50 9.00 13.11
CA LYS A 160 6.48 10.09 12.99
C LYS A 160 7.33 10.10 14.25
N SER A 161 8.63 10.24 14.06
CA SER A 161 9.56 10.50 15.14
C SER A 161 9.84 11.98 15.23
N THR A 162 10.15 12.45 16.44
CA THR A 162 10.66 13.79 16.67
C THR A 162 12.04 13.69 17.29
N GLU A 163 12.88 14.65 17.00
CA GLU A 163 14.16 14.80 17.66
C GLU A 163 13.98 15.71 18.87
N LEU A 164 14.53 15.28 20.00
CA LEU A 164 14.49 16.02 21.25
C LEU A 164 15.91 16.16 21.79
N LEU A 165 16.26 17.35 22.21
CA LEU A 165 17.49 17.60 22.94
C LEU A 165 17.25 17.32 24.43
N PHE A 166 17.94 16.32 24.95
CA PHE A 166 17.95 16.05 26.39
C PHE A 166 19.20 16.70 27.02
N VAL A 167 18.98 17.59 27.97
CA VAL A 167 20.05 18.23 28.71
C VAL A 167 20.19 17.61 30.09
N ASN A 168 21.34 17.06 30.39
CA ASN A 168 21.63 16.64 31.77
C ASN A 168 21.89 17.88 32.65
N GLN A 169 20.90 18.23 33.47
CA GLN A 169 20.93 19.46 34.26
C GLN A 169 22.18 19.59 35.15
N THR A 170 22.61 18.48 35.77
CA THR A 170 23.79 18.52 36.64
C THR A 170 25.09 18.90 35.91
N TYR A 171 25.26 18.40 34.69
CA TYR A 171 26.43 18.76 33.87
C TYR A 171 26.29 20.15 33.27
N PHE A 172 25.08 20.50 32.86
CA PHE A 172 24.79 21.82 32.33
C PHE A 172 25.05 22.92 33.37
N ASP A 173 24.61 22.76 34.62
CA ASP A 173 24.84 23.72 35.69
C ASP A 173 26.35 23.96 35.97
N ARG A 174 27.15 22.89 35.88
CA ARG A 174 28.61 23.01 36.01
C ARG A 174 29.21 23.76 34.82
N PHE A 175 28.76 23.50 33.64
CA PHE A 175 29.17 24.18 32.41
C PHE A 175 28.78 25.68 32.48
N ALA A 176 27.51 25.96 32.79
CA ALA A 176 26.99 27.30 32.95
C ALA A 176 27.76 28.13 34.00
N ALA A 177 28.07 27.54 35.16
CA ALA A 177 28.87 28.19 36.20
C ALA A 177 30.29 28.51 35.74
N ALA A 178 30.88 27.72 34.86
CA ALA A 178 32.23 27.93 34.35
C ALA A 178 32.30 28.91 33.16
N THR A 179 31.22 29.01 32.36
CA THR A 179 31.23 29.75 31.10
C THR A 179 30.27 30.95 31.06
N GLY A 180 29.30 31.03 31.98
CA GLY A 180 28.22 32.01 31.96
C GLY A 180 27.11 31.69 30.95
N ALA A 181 27.12 30.52 30.35
CA ALA A 181 26.09 30.10 29.41
C ALA A 181 24.73 29.90 30.09
N SER A 182 23.64 30.13 29.34
CA SER A 182 22.29 29.92 29.81
C SER A 182 21.58 28.89 28.86
N ILE A 183 20.49 28.28 29.30
CA ILE A 183 19.76 27.34 28.49
C ILE A 183 19.12 28.03 27.27
N GLU A 184 18.83 29.31 27.41
CA GLU A 184 18.26 30.15 26.33
C GLU A 184 19.24 30.34 25.17
N ASP A 185 20.57 30.19 25.41
CA ASP A 185 21.58 30.24 24.34
C ASP A 185 21.46 29.06 23.35
N PHE A 186 20.65 28.03 23.69
CA PHE A 186 20.42 26.83 22.91
C PHE A 186 18.96 26.71 22.42
N ALA A 187 18.14 27.73 22.67
CA ALA A 187 16.73 27.79 22.21
C ALA A 187 16.69 28.64 20.94
N ASP A 188 16.71 27.97 19.75
CA ASP A 188 16.38 28.56 18.45
C ASP A 188 14.97 28.15 18.01
#